data_4604df6fdb4fcfc95b35b22bfded1ddd
#
_entry.id   4604df6fdb4fcfc95b35b22bfded1ddd
#
_cell.length_a   1.000
_cell.length_b   1.000
_cell.length_c   1.000
_cell.angle_alpha   90.00
_cell.angle_beta   90.00
_cell.angle_gamma   90.00
#
_symmetry.space_group_name_H-M   'P 1'
#
loop_
_entity.id
_entity.type
_entity.pdbx_description
1 polymer ?
#
loop_
_entity_poly.entity_id
_entity_poly.type
_entity_poly.pdbx_seq_one_letter_code
_entity_poly.pdbx_strand_id
1 'polypeptide(L)'
;MPSDESLKLLAEYFAITIDELIPNKSSEEIFVSKNKTIAEQKKIIIGFAAGCAIGLFVLGFIFIEPLRESLVQIGLGVVCVMLGIFNMRGNIGTIHWYNRRKVTKENQKAYCTFVGLGTLIVGAAIIAGAVTQALGSITASGTVIGVGVLIGLALILYAQFKYNRGIF
;
A
#
# COMPACT_ATOMS: atom_id res chain seq x y z
N MET A 1 36.78 29.74 -7.16
CA MET A 1 36.19 30.47 -6.04
C MET A 1 36.67 31.90 -6.13
N PRO A 2 35.81 32.90 -5.94
CA PRO A 2 36.25 34.30 -5.87
C PRO A 2 37.20 34.46 -4.69
N SER A 3 38.20 35.34 -4.84
CA SER A 3 39.15 35.61 -3.77
C SER A 3 38.48 36.38 -2.63
N ASP A 4 39.02 36.29 -1.40
CA ASP A 4 38.48 36.97 -0.24
C ASP A 4 38.44 38.52 -0.44
N GLU A 5 39.34 39.07 -1.24
CA GLU A 5 39.32 40.48 -1.64
C GLU A 5 38.14 40.82 -2.55
N SER A 6 37.78 39.92 -3.47
CA SER A 6 36.62 40.11 -4.36
C SER A 6 35.31 40.07 -3.59
N LEU A 7 35.21 39.20 -2.58
CA LEU A 7 34.04 39.13 -1.69
C LEU A 7 33.91 40.37 -0.80
N LYS A 8 35.00 40.93 -0.30
CA LYS A 8 34.98 42.16 0.47
C LYS A 8 34.53 43.37 -0.37
N LEU A 9 35.05 43.51 -1.60
CA LEU A 9 34.63 44.55 -2.53
C LEU A 9 33.15 44.47 -2.91
N LEU A 10 32.63 43.24 -3.10
CA LEU A 10 31.23 43.00 -3.38
C LEU A 10 30.35 43.36 -2.16
N ALA A 11 30.73 42.95 -0.97
CA ALA A 11 30.01 43.26 0.27
C ALA A 11 29.96 44.79 0.51
N GLU A 12 31.06 45.50 0.29
CA GLU A 12 31.14 46.96 0.40
C GLU A 12 30.27 47.65 -0.66
N TYR A 13 30.27 47.16 -1.92
CA TYR A 13 29.48 47.72 -3.00
C TYR A 13 27.96 47.60 -2.77
N PHE A 14 27.51 46.46 -2.20
CA PHE A 14 26.09 46.22 -1.92
C PHE A 14 25.66 46.66 -0.51
N ALA A 15 26.56 47.20 0.30
CA ALA A 15 26.35 47.62 1.70
C ALA A 15 25.74 46.47 2.56
N ILE A 16 26.20 45.24 2.31
CA ILE A 16 25.78 44.00 3.02
C ILE A 16 27.00 43.37 3.69
N THR A 17 26.79 42.54 4.70
CA THR A 17 27.88 41.82 5.36
C THR A 17 28.35 40.65 4.52
N ILE A 18 29.61 40.22 4.66
CA ILE A 18 30.19 39.05 3.97
C ILE A 18 29.38 37.80 4.30
N ASP A 19 28.86 37.69 5.51
CA ASP A 19 28.03 36.58 5.98
C ASP A 19 26.66 36.52 5.29
N GLU A 20 26.16 37.65 4.76
CA GLU A 20 24.93 37.69 3.96
C GLU A 20 25.17 37.34 2.49
N LEU A 21 26.40 37.54 1.99
CA LEU A 21 26.81 37.24 0.62
C LEU A 21 27.12 35.76 0.41
N ILE A 22 27.54 35.09 1.45
CA ILE A 22 27.81 33.62 1.43
C ILE A 22 26.62 32.93 2.05
N PRO A 23 25.84 32.10 1.28
CA PRO A 23 24.79 31.32 1.86
C PRO A 23 25.37 30.50 3.01
N ASN A 24 24.94 30.85 4.22
CA ASN A 24 25.51 30.33 5.46
C ASN A 24 25.37 28.81 5.48
N LYS A 25 26.49 28.11 5.29
CA LYS A 25 26.57 26.65 5.32
C LYS A 25 25.93 26.07 6.60
N SER A 26 25.90 26.87 7.68
CA SER A 26 25.22 26.52 8.92
C SER A 26 23.69 26.45 8.82
N SER A 27 23.07 27.30 8.00
CA SER A 27 21.61 27.24 7.80
C SER A 27 21.18 26.05 6.97
N GLU A 28 21.96 25.63 5.98
CA GLU A 28 21.72 24.39 5.23
C GLU A 28 21.91 23.14 6.12
N GLU A 29 22.97 23.12 6.91
CA GLU A 29 23.22 22.00 7.85
C GLU A 29 22.14 21.90 8.91
N ILE A 30 21.65 23.02 9.44
CA ILE A 30 20.54 23.08 10.40
C ILE A 30 19.24 22.59 9.74
N PHE A 31 18.97 23.01 8.50
CA PHE A 31 17.78 22.59 7.75
C PHE A 31 17.79 21.08 7.45
N VAL A 32 18.93 20.55 7.02
CA VAL A 32 19.12 19.10 6.76
C VAL A 32 18.99 18.29 8.05
N SER A 33 19.61 18.76 9.16
CA SER A 33 19.51 18.13 10.47
C SER A 33 18.08 18.12 10.98
N LYS A 34 17.36 19.25 10.89
CA LYS A 34 15.95 19.36 11.30
C LYS A 34 15.03 18.42 10.50
N ASN A 35 15.24 18.33 9.18
CA ASN A 35 14.46 17.42 8.32
C ASN A 35 14.74 15.95 8.65
N LYS A 36 15.98 15.59 8.97
CA LYS A 36 16.36 14.25 9.39
C LYS A 36 15.67 13.89 10.72
N THR A 37 15.68 14.80 11.69
CA THR A 37 15.00 14.59 12.98
C THR A 37 13.49 14.43 12.82
N ILE A 38 12.84 15.25 11.96
CA ILE A 38 11.40 15.12 11.66
C ILE A 38 11.09 13.79 11.00
N ALA A 39 11.93 13.32 10.09
CA ALA A 39 11.75 12.03 9.42
C ALA A 39 11.87 10.84 10.39
N GLU A 40 12.81 10.91 11.33
CA GLU A 40 12.96 9.90 12.38
C GLU A 40 11.79 9.90 13.36
N GLN A 41 11.33 11.09 13.80
CA GLN A 41 10.14 11.20 14.65
C GLN A 41 8.88 10.61 13.97
N LYS A 42 8.69 10.89 12.67
CA LYS A 42 7.60 10.28 11.89
C LYS A 42 7.67 8.76 11.86
N LYS A 43 8.87 8.18 11.69
CA LYS A 43 9.05 6.71 11.73
C LYS A 43 8.69 6.13 13.10
N ILE A 44 9.08 6.79 14.18
CA ILE A 44 8.76 6.37 15.55
C ILE A 44 7.25 6.42 15.79
N ILE A 45 6.57 7.50 15.38
CA ILE A 45 5.13 7.65 15.53
C ILE A 45 4.38 6.58 14.72
N ILE A 46 4.80 6.33 13.48
CA ILE A 46 4.21 5.29 12.63
C ILE A 46 4.44 3.91 13.24
N GLY A 47 5.64 3.62 13.73
CA GLY A 47 5.96 2.37 14.40
C GLY A 47 5.13 2.15 15.69
N PHE A 48 4.96 3.19 16.50
CA PHE A 48 4.14 3.15 17.70
C PHE A 48 2.66 2.94 17.36
N ALA A 49 2.12 3.67 16.38
CA ALA A 49 0.74 3.50 15.93
C ALA A 49 0.48 2.10 15.37
N ALA A 50 1.43 1.56 14.58
CA ALA A 50 1.36 0.19 14.09
C ALA A 50 1.42 -0.84 15.23
N GLY A 51 2.28 -0.64 16.21
CA GLY A 51 2.39 -1.48 17.41
C GLY A 51 1.11 -1.48 18.24
N CYS A 52 0.49 -0.32 18.46
CA CYS A 52 -0.79 -0.20 19.15
C CYS A 52 -1.91 -0.90 18.39
N ALA A 53 -1.97 -0.75 17.07
CA ALA A 53 -2.97 -1.42 16.24
C ALA A 53 -2.83 -2.95 16.29
N ILE A 54 -1.60 -3.45 16.22
CA ILE A 54 -1.31 -4.89 16.37
C ILE A 54 -1.68 -5.37 17.78
N GLY A 55 -1.35 -4.60 18.82
CA GLY A 55 -1.69 -4.92 20.20
C GLY A 55 -3.19 -5.02 20.45
N LEU A 56 -3.97 -4.06 19.93
CA LEU A 56 -5.44 -4.08 20.00
C LEU A 56 -6.04 -5.25 19.21
N PHE A 57 -5.45 -5.57 18.04
CA PHE A 57 -5.85 -6.72 17.25
C PHE A 57 -5.62 -8.03 18.00
N VAL A 58 -4.44 -8.19 18.63
CA VAL A 58 -4.09 -9.38 19.43
C VAL A 58 -4.99 -9.52 20.66
N LEU A 59 -5.26 -8.41 21.36
CA LEU A 59 -6.18 -8.41 22.50
C LEU A 59 -7.60 -8.80 22.07
N GLY A 60 -8.12 -8.21 20.98
CA GLY A 60 -9.42 -8.57 20.41
C GLY A 60 -9.48 -10.05 20.01
N PHE A 61 -8.39 -10.56 19.43
CA PHE A 61 -8.27 -11.96 19.02
C PHE A 61 -8.30 -12.93 20.20
N ILE A 62 -7.70 -12.56 21.35
CA ILE A 62 -7.60 -13.45 22.53
C ILE A 62 -8.88 -13.43 23.35
N PHE A 63 -9.50 -12.26 23.55
CA PHE A 63 -10.55 -12.08 24.55
C PHE A 63 -11.98 -12.12 24.04
N ILE A 64 -12.22 -11.97 22.71
CA ILE A 64 -13.59 -11.85 22.16
C ILE A 64 -13.78 -12.88 21.03
N GLU A 65 -14.34 -14.07 21.36
CA GLU A 65 -14.54 -15.15 20.36
C GLU A 65 -15.30 -14.75 19.07
N PRO A 66 -16.47 -14.10 19.13
CA PRO A 66 -17.17 -13.69 17.91
C PRO A 66 -16.41 -12.60 17.12
N LEU A 67 -15.62 -11.76 17.81
CA LEU A 67 -14.76 -10.77 17.16
C LEU A 67 -13.55 -11.41 16.51
N ARG A 68 -13.01 -12.48 17.09
CA ARG A 68 -11.85 -13.21 16.55
C ARG A 68 -12.09 -13.72 15.13
N GLU A 69 -13.22 -14.39 14.91
CA GLU A 69 -13.56 -14.91 13.58
C GLU A 69 -13.72 -13.80 12.55
N SER A 70 -14.44 -12.72 12.90
CA SER A 70 -14.62 -11.57 12.03
C SER A 70 -13.31 -10.83 11.75
N LEU A 71 -12.41 -10.71 12.72
CA LEU A 71 -11.10 -10.07 12.55
C LEU A 71 -10.18 -10.87 11.62
N VAL A 72 -10.19 -12.20 11.72
CA VAL A 72 -9.42 -13.06 10.78
C VAL A 72 -9.94 -12.91 9.35
N GLN A 73 -11.26 -12.90 9.18
CA GLN A 73 -11.88 -12.69 7.86
C GLN A 73 -11.55 -11.31 7.30
N ILE A 74 -11.65 -10.26 8.11
CA ILE A 74 -11.27 -8.88 7.70
C ILE A 74 -9.80 -8.84 7.29
N GLY A 75 -8.90 -9.43 8.09
CA GLY A 75 -7.47 -9.49 7.78
C GLY A 75 -7.20 -10.17 6.43
N LEU A 76 -7.83 -11.32 6.20
CA LEU A 76 -7.73 -12.04 4.92
C LEU A 76 -8.28 -11.20 3.76
N GLY A 77 -9.44 -10.57 3.95
CA GLY A 77 -10.05 -9.72 2.95
C GLY A 77 -9.18 -8.52 2.59
N VAL A 78 -8.56 -7.86 3.59
CA VAL A 78 -7.62 -6.74 3.37
C VAL A 78 -6.41 -7.19 2.55
N VAL A 79 -5.82 -8.35 2.86
CA VAL A 79 -4.70 -8.90 2.06
C VAL A 79 -5.14 -9.12 0.61
N CYS A 80 -6.32 -9.70 0.37
CA CYS A 80 -6.84 -9.89 -0.98
C CYS A 80 -7.08 -8.56 -1.70
N VAL A 81 -7.64 -7.55 -1.04
CA VAL A 81 -7.84 -6.21 -1.61
C VAL A 81 -6.49 -5.59 -1.99
N MET A 82 -5.50 -5.65 -1.12
CA MET A 82 -4.15 -5.14 -1.41
C MET A 82 -3.52 -5.84 -2.61
N LEU A 83 -3.56 -7.17 -2.66
CA LEU A 83 -3.06 -7.96 -3.79
C LEU A 83 -3.81 -7.59 -5.09
N GLY A 84 -5.14 -7.43 -5.00
CA GLY A 84 -5.95 -6.97 -6.12
C GLY A 84 -5.49 -5.62 -6.67
N ILE A 85 -5.28 -4.63 -5.80
CA ILE A 85 -4.80 -3.30 -6.18
C ILE A 85 -3.38 -3.37 -6.80
N PHE A 86 -2.47 -4.16 -6.22
CA PHE A 86 -1.13 -4.34 -6.78
C PHE A 86 -1.17 -4.97 -8.17
N ASN A 87 -2.02 -5.97 -8.38
CA ASN A 87 -2.22 -6.58 -9.70
C ASN A 87 -2.78 -5.58 -10.70
N MET A 88 -3.82 -4.80 -10.35
CA MET A 88 -4.41 -3.79 -11.22
C MET A 88 -3.42 -2.71 -11.67
N ARG A 89 -2.38 -2.44 -10.88
CA ARG A 89 -1.27 -1.55 -11.25
C ARG A 89 -0.31 -2.16 -12.29
N GLY A 90 -0.61 -3.37 -12.78
CA GLY A 90 0.19 -4.07 -13.78
C GLY A 90 1.34 -4.91 -13.20
N ASN A 91 1.37 -5.08 -11.88
CA ASN A 91 2.38 -5.92 -11.24
C ASN A 91 2.04 -7.40 -11.42
N ILE A 92 2.69 -8.04 -12.41
CA ILE A 92 2.52 -9.48 -12.68
C ILE A 92 3.29 -10.36 -11.69
N GLY A 93 4.18 -9.78 -10.87
CA GLY A 93 5.04 -10.50 -9.93
C GLY A 93 4.28 -11.23 -8.84
N THR A 94 3.12 -10.71 -8.42
CA THR A 94 2.24 -11.29 -7.41
C THR A 94 1.42 -12.48 -7.92
N ILE A 95 1.34 -12.65 -9.24
CA ILE A 95 0.65 -13.78 -9.87
C ILE A 95 1.67 -14.91 -10.05
N HIS A 96 1.32 -16.11 -9.59
CA HIS A 96 2.20 -17.27 -9.70
C HIS A 96 2.68 -17.47 -11.15
N TRP A 97 3.98 -17.76 -11.33
CA TRP A 97 4.62 -17.85 -12.66
C TRP A 97 3.90 -18.77 -13.63
N TYR A 98 3.36 -19.85 -13.13
CA TYR A 98 2.61 -20.84 -13.92
C TYR A 98 1.35 -20.24 -14.57
N ASN A 99 0.60 -19.42 -13.82
CA ASN A 99 -0.63 -18.79 -14.29
C ASN A 99 -0.42 -17.61 -15.24
N ARG A 100 0.81 -17.20 -15.49
CA ARG A 100 1.17 -16.07 -16.36
C ARG A 100 2.10 -16.44 -17.50
N ARG A 101 2.42 -17.73 -17.66
CA ARG A 101 3.48 -18.23 -18.56
C ARG A 101 3.26 -17.86 -20.03
N LYS A 102 2.04 -17.81 -20.48
CA LYS A 102 1.67 -17.52 -21.88
C LYS A 102 1.21 -16.07 -22.11
N VAL A 103 1.21 -15.22 -21.07
CA VAL A 103 0.80 -13.83 -21.18
C VAL A 103 1.89 -13.02 -21.88
N THR A 104 1.54 -12.41 -23.02
CA THR A 104 2.46 -11.54 -23.77
C THR A 104 2.61 -10.19 -23.07
N LYS A 105 3.71 -9.46 -23.31
CA LYS A 105 3.94 -8.12 -22.74
C LYS A 105 2.83 -7.13 -23.07
N GLU A 106 2.27 -7.23 -24.28
CA GLU A 106 1.16 -6.38 -24.73
C GLU A 106 -0.12 -6.60 -23.91
N ASN A 107 -0.41 -7.85 -23.57
CA ASN A 107 -1.61 -8.24 -22.83
C ASN A 107 -1.42 -8.22 -21.30
N GLN A 108 -0.19 -8.03 -20.83
CA GLN A 108 0.13 -8.10 -19.40
C GLN A 108 -0.71 -7.16 -18.56
N LYS A 109 -0.86 -5.90 -18.98
CA LYS A 109 -1.64 -4.90 -18.24
C LYS A 109 -3.11 -5.29 -18.15
N ALA A 110 -3.71 -5.71 -19.27
CA ALA A 110 -5.10 -6.14 -19.30
C ALA A 110 -5.32 -7.38 -18.44
N TYR A 111 -4.45 -8.39 -18.58
CA TYR A 111 -4.48 -9.61 -17.76
C TYR A 111 -4.42 -9.29 -16.26
N CYS A 112 -3.41 -8.50 -15.84
CA CYS A 112 -3.25 -8.09 -14.45
C CYS A 112 -4.45 -7.29 -13.91
N THR A 113 -5.07 -6.45 -14.75
CA THR A 113 -6.26 -5.68 -14.36
C THR A 113 -7.44 -6.59 -14.05
N PHE A 114 -7.75 -7.57 -14.91
CA PHE A 114 -8.87 -8.49 -14.67
C PHE A 114 -8.62 -9.43 -13.50
N VAL A 115 -7.41 -9.99 -13.38
CA VAL A 115 -7.02 -10.82 -12.22
C VAL A 115 -7.09 -9.99 -10.95
N GLY A 116 -6.56 -8.76 -10.98
CA GLY A 116 -6.58 -7.85 -9.85
C GLY A 116 -7.99 -7.47 -9.43
N LEU A 117 -8.87 -7.15 -10.39
CA LEU A 117 -10.28 -6.83 -10.12
C LEU A 117 -11.01 -8.03 -9.51
N GLY A 118 -10.81 -9.23 -10.04
CA GLY A 118 -11.38 -10.45 -9.48
C GLY A 118 -10.92 -10.69 -8.03
N THR A 119 -9.62 -10.55 -7.75
CA THR A 119 -9.07 -10.68 -6.39
C THR A 119 -9.59 -9.60 -5.45
N LEU A 120 -9.74 -8.36 -5.93
CA LEU A 120 -10.29 -7.25 -5.15
C LEU A 120 -11.75 -7.50 -4.77
N ILE A 121 -12.58 -7.99 -5.71
CA ILE A 121 -13.99 -8.32 -5.45
C ILE A 121 -14.09 -9.44 -4.40
N VAL A 122 -13.26 -10.49 -4.49
CA VAL A 122 -13.18 -11.54 -3.48
C VAL A 122 -12.84 -10.95 -2.11
N GLY A 123 -11.82 -10.10 -2.03
CA GLY A 123 -11.41 -9.47 -0.78
C GLY A 123 -12.51 -8.59 -0.19
N ALA A 124 -13.16 -7.77 -1.01
CA ALA A 124 -14.28 -6.93 -0.58
C ALA A 124 -15.48 -7.76 -0.08
N ALA A 125 -15.79 -8.87 -0.75
CA ALA A 125 -16.87 -9.78 -0.34
C ALA A 125 -16.54 -10.46 1.00
N ILE A 126 -15.29 -10.85 1.25
CA ILE A 126 -14.87 -11.42 2.53
C ILE A 126 -15.03 -10.38 3.66
N ILE A 127 -14.63 -9.12 3.44
CA ILE A 127 -14.82 -8.04 4.42
C ILE A 127 -16.31 -7.78 4.69
N ALA A 128 -17.12 -7.67 3.63
CA ALA A 128 -18.56 -7.47 3.76
C ALA A 128 -19.22 -8.65 4.49
N GLY A 129 -18.79 -9.87 4.21
CA GLY A 129 -19.23 -11.08 4.92
C GLY A 129 -18.88 -11.04 6.41
N ALA A 130 -17.65 -10.61 6.75
CA ALA A 130 -17.24 -10.45 8.15
C ALA A 130 -18.13 -9.43 8.89
N VAL A 131 -18.48 -8.32 8.23
CA VAL A 131 -19.39 -7.32 8.81
C VAL A 131 -20.78 -7.90 9.03
N THR A 132 -21.34 -8.61 8.04
CA THR A 132 -22.67 -9.24 8.16
C THR A 132 -22.70 -10.32 9.24
N GLN A 133 -21.60 -11.06 9.41
CA GLN A 133 -21.45 -12.03 10.50
C GLN A 133 -21.42 -11.35 11.87
N ALA A 134 -20.66 -10.26 12.00
CA ALA A 134 -20.60 -9.45 13.23
C ALA A 134 -21.98 -8.85 13.60
N LEU A 135 -22.83 -8.56 12.60
CA LEU A 135 -24.22 -8.13 12.78
C LEU A 135 -25.18 -9.29 13.11
N GLY A 136 -24.68 -10.50 13.31
CA GLY A 136 -25.45 -11.66 13.75
C GLY A 136 -26.07 -12.50 12.63
N SER A 137 -25.76 -12.27 11.36
CA SER A 137 -26.31 -13.04 10.24
C SER A 137 -25.28 -13.90 9.52
N ILE A 138 -25.08 -15.12 10.00
CA ILE A 138 -24.16 -16.11 9.40
C ILE A 138 -24.59 -16.50 7.98
N THR A 139 -25.90 -16.67 7.76
CA THR A 139 -26.42 -17.02 6.44
C THR A 139 -26.16 -15.92 5.41
N ALA A 140 -26.42 -14.66 5.78
CA ALA A 140 -26.15 -13.52 4.90
C ALA A 140 -24.64 -13.38 4.62
N SER A 141 -23.81 -13.60 5.63
CA SER A 141 -22.34 -13.62 5.46
C SER A 141 -21.91 -14.64 4.41
N GLY A 142 -22.35 -15.89 4.55
CA GLY A 142 -22.04 -16.96 3.60
C GLY A 142 -22.50 -16.63 2.17
N THR A 143 -23.70 -16.06 2.04
CA THR A 143 -24.23 -15.64 0.74
C THR A 143 -23.40 -14.55 0.09
N VAL A 144 -23.05 -13.49 0.84
CA VAL A 144 -22.23 -12.36 0.34
C VAL A 144 -20.86 -12.85 -0.11
N ILE A 145 -20.19 -13.68 0.71
CA ILE A 145 -18.89 -14.24 0.37
C ILE A 145 -19.01 -15.13 -0.87
N GLY A 146 -20.00 -16.03 -0.90
CA GLY A 146 -20.21 -16.98 -2.00
C GLY A 146 -20.42 -16.27 -3.34
N VAL A 147 -21.31 -15.28 -3.38
CA VAL A 147 -21.56 -14.47 -4.58
C VAL A 147 -20.31 -13.73 -5.02
N GLY A 148 -19.60 -13.07 -4.09
CA GLY A 148 -18.37 -12.33 -4.41
C GLY A 148 -17.26 -13.23 -4.93
N VAL A 149 -17.09 -14.42 -4.35
CA VAL A 149 -16.11 -15.41 -4.82
C VAL A 149 -16.46 -15.90 -6.23
N LEU A 150 -17.73 -16.20 -6.51
CA LEU A 150 -18.15 -16.60 -7.85
C LEU A 150 -17.88 -15.55 -8.90
N ILE A 151 -18.22 -14.28 -8.62
CA ILE A 151 -17.95 -13.15 -9.53
C ILE A 151 -16.43 -12.96 -9.71
N GLY A 152 -15.68 -12.96 -8.62
CA GLY A 152 -14.24 -12.78 -8.67
C GLY A 152 -13.53 -13.89 -9.45
N LEU A 153 -13.91 -15.15 -9.22
CA LEU A 153 -13.39 -16.30 -9.98
C LEU A 153 -13.75 -16.22 -11.47
N ALA A 154 -14.99 -15.81 -11.80
CA ALA A 154 -15.39 -15.65 -13.20
C ALA A 154 -14.49 -14.65 -13.93
N LEU A 155 -14.13 -13.52 -13.29
CA LEU A 155 -13.20 -12.54 -13.86
C LEU A 155 -11.78 -13.09 -14.02
N ILE A 156 -11.28 -13.80 -13.02
CA ILE A 156 -9.97 -14.44 -13.06
C ILE A 156 -9.91 -15.49 -14.17
N LEU A 157 -10.91 -16.34 -14.27
CA LEU A 157 -11.00 -17.34 -15.34
C LEU A 157 -11.12 -16.70 -16.71
N TYR A 158 -11.92 -15.65 -16.85
CA TYR A 158 -11.99 -14.88 -18.10
C TYR A 158 -10.60 -14.37 -18.51
N ALA A 159 -9.84 -13.79 -17.57
CA ALA A 159 -8.48 -13.35 -17.85
C ALA A 159 -7.56 -14.50 -18.28
N GLN A 160 -7.66 -15.65 -17.63
CA GLN A 160 -6.91 -16.84 -17.96
C GLN A 160 -7.18 -17.33 -19.39
N PHE A 161 -8.45 -17.49 -19.75
CA PHE A 161 -8.82 -17.96 -21.08
C PHE A 161 -8.47 -16.94 -22.18
N LYS A 162 -8.73 -15.66 -21.93
CA LYS A 162 -8.53 -14.61 -22.94
C LYS A 162 -7.06 -14.24 -23.17
N TYR A 163 -6.28 -14.11 -22.12
CA TYR A 163 -4.93 -13.56 -22.21
C TYR A 163 -3.82 -14.57 -21.99
N ASN A 164 -4.06 -15.64 -21.23
CA ASN A 164 -3.09 -16.71 -20.98
C ASN A 164 -3.32 -17.95 -21.85
N ARG A 165 -4.32 -17.94 -22.74
CA ARG A 165 -4.69 -19.05 -23.64
C ARG A 165 -5.03 -20.36 -22.90
N GLY A 166 -5.61 -20.27 -21.71
CA GLY A 166 -6.06 -21.41 -20.92
C GLY A 166 -5.45 -21.45 -19.52
N ILE A 167 -5.87 -22.45 -18.76
CA ILE A 167 -5.44 -22.64 -17.36
C ILE A 167 -4.07 -23.33 -17.29
N PHE A 168 -3.68 -24.04 -18.34
CA PHE A 168 -2.44 -24.84 -18.42
C PHE A 168 -1.58 -24.46 -19.63
#